data_2cd039e840c26685c683d36f282159cc
#
_entry.id   2cd039e840c26685c683d36f282159cc
#
_cell.length_a   1.000
_cell.length_b   1.000
_cell.length_c   1.000
_cell.angle_alpha   90.00
_cell.angle_beta   90.00
_cell.angle_gamma   90.00
#
_symmetry.space_group_name_H-M   'P 1'
#
loop_
_entity.id
_entity.type
_entity.pdbx_description
1 polymer ?
#
loop_
_entity_poly.entity_id
_entity_poly.type
_entity_poly.pdbx_seq_one_letter_code
_entity_poly.pdbx_strand_id
1 'polypeptide(L)'
;MDPEMGASSPYRNNPNGEPPSMSPSPSPRAPALVVSNSSKSLAVSNSAKSLLVSNSAKALLLSSSSKKMDASGKKKYVKQVTGRHNDTELHLAAQRGDPAAVRSILEEINAQMLKTMSGAEFDAEVGEIRAAMVNEVNELGETALFTAAERGYIDVVKELLPYTTKEGITIKNRSGFDPLHIAANQGHEAIVKLLLDHDPELSKTIGQSNATPLISAATKGHAVVVNELLAKDSSLLEIAKSNGKNALHFASRQGHVDVVKALLNKDPQLARRTDKKGQTALHMAVKGTSCKVVRLLLQADAATVMLPDKFGNTALHVATRKKRVEIVNELLLIRDTNVNALTRDNKTALDIAEALPFSEEIAEIKECLTRFGAIRANELNQPRDELRKTVTEIKKDVHTQLEQARKTNKNMNGIAKELRKLHREGINNATNSVTVVAVLFATVAFSAIFTVPGGDDEDDHSSEARNKIRKKGCRGDQQVDVVSLSLHYTSICFIRLHSCREA
;
A
#
# COMPACT_ATOMS: atom_id res chain seq x y z
N MET A 1 18.81 6.99 -71.05
CA MET A 1 17.65 7.69 -71.59
C MET A 1 16.93 8.31 -70.46
N ASP A 2 17.39 9.53 -70.09
CA ASP A 2 16.57 10.51 -69.35
C ASP A 2 15.57 11.11 -70.35
N PRO A 3 14.53 11.85 -69.89
CA PRO A 3 14.61 13.09 -69.14
C PRO A 3 13.49 13.26 -68.06
N GLU A 4 13.81 14.02 -67.00
CA GLU A 4 13.57 15.44 -66.72
C GLU A 4 12.10 15.85 -66.54
N MET A 5 11.76 16.49 -65.47
CA MET A 5 11.58 17.91 -65.09
C MET A 5 10.72 17.95 -63.82
N GLY A 6 10.83 18.78 -62.83
CA GLY A 6 11.49 20.03 -62.65
C GLY A 6 10.76 20.89 -61.63
N ALA A 7 11.54 21.67 -60.94
CA ALA A 7 11.31 23.00 -60.39
C ALA A 7 10.52 23.11 -59.06
N SER A 8 10.84 23.95 -58.10
CA SER A 8 11.91 24.95 -57.89
C SER A 8 11.75 25.53 -56.46
N SER A 9 12.84 25.62 -55.76
CA SER A 9 13.04 26.49 -54.62
C SER A 9 13.19 27.94 -55.04
N PRO A 10 12.96 28.92 -54.18
CA PRO A 10 14.08 29.82 -53.97
C PRO A 10 14.30 30.18 -52.48
N TYR A 11 15.48 29.86 -52.03
CA TYR A 11 16.17 30.57 -50.95
C TYR A 11 16.57 31.98 -51.44
N ARG A 12 16.35 32.96 -50.56
CA ARG A 12 17.02 34.27 -50.67
C ARG A 12 17.69 34.57 -49.33
N ASN A 13 18.99 34.41 -49.29
CA ASN A 13 19.90 34.92 -48.29
C ASN A 13 19.88 36.46 -48.31
N ASN A 14 19.81 37.05 -47.13
CA ASN A 14 20.26 38.40 -46.91
C ASN A 14 21.11 38.46 -45.63
N PRO A 15 22.37 38.82 -45.68
CA PRO A 15 23.22 39.02 -44.51
C PRO A 15 23.11 40.48 -44.07
N ASN A 16 23.14 40.72 -42.75
CA ASN A 16 23.14 41.99 -42.03
C ASN A 16 21.76 42.45 -41.52
N GLY A 17 21.54 42.23 -40.28
CA GLY A 17 20.45 42.81 -39.50
C GLY A 17 20.61 42.44 -38.06
N GLU A 18 21.15 43.34 -37.23
CA GLU A 18 21.21 43.25 -35.77
C GLU A 18 19.81 43.05 -35.18
N PRO A 19 19.68 42.29 -34.09
CA PRO A 19 18.39 42.12 -33.40
C PRO A 19 18.09 43.41 -32.60
N PRO A 20 16.82 43.84 -32.57
CA PRO A 20 16.42 44.99 -31.78
C PRO A 20 16.45 44.66 -30.30
N SER A 21 17.09 45.56 -29.55
CA SER A 21 17.11 45.59 -28.08
C SER A 21 15.70 45.71 -27.54
N MET A 22 15.20 44.65 -26.89
CA MET A 22 13.98 44.73 -26.04
C MET A 22 14.36 45.27 -24.68
N SER A 23 13.85 46.43 -24.34
CA SER A 23 13.83 47.01 -23.01
C SER A 23 13.02 46.11 -22.04
N PRO A 24 13.48 45.92 -20.80
CA PRO A 24 12.73 45.13 -19.83
C PRO A 24 11.51 45.92 -19.32
N SER A 25 10.35 45.31 -19.40
CA SER A 25 9.14 45.77 -18.77
C SER A 25 9.27 45.72 -17.22
N PRO A 26 8.72 46.70 -16.50
CA PRO A 26 8.88 46.75 -15.03
C PRO A 26 8.05 45.67 -14.33
N SER A 27 8.71 44.92 -13.46
CA SER A 27 8.08 44.00 -12.50
C SER A 27 7.18 44.75 -11.55
N PRO A 28 6.03 44.18 -11.13
CA PRO A 28 5.12 44.82 -10.17
C PRO A 28 5.77 44.88 -8.79
N ARG A 29 5.77 46.11 -8.24
CA ARG A 29 6.16 46.42 -6.86
C ARG A 29 5.31 45.60 -5.88
N ALA A 30 5.98 44.91 -4.96
CA ALA A 30 5.34 44.36 -3.75
C ALA A 30 4.77 45.50 -2.89
N PRO A 31 3.58 45.29 -2.28
CA PRO A 31 3.01 46.30 -1.38
C PRO A 31 3.79 46.37 -0.07
N ALA A 32 4.08 47.56 0.36
CA ALA A 32 4.70 47.88 1.64
C ALA A 32 3.84 47.33 2.78
N LEU A 33 4.44 46.51 3.65
CA LEU A 33 3.84 46.04 4.90
C LEU A 33 3.75 47.22 5.86
N VAL A 34 2.53 47.71 6.06
CA VAL A 34 2.17 48.59 7.18
C VAL A 34 2.18 47.74 8.43
N VAL A 35 3.13 47.97 9.32
CA VAL A 35 3.17 47.35 10.65
C VAL A 35 2.12 48.05 11.51
N SER A 36 0.96 47.45 11.68
CA SER A 36 0.01 47.82 12.73
C SER A 36 0.36 47.06 13.99
N ASN A 37 0.76 47.79 15.03
CA ASN A 37 0.85 47.27 16.39
C ASN A 37 -0.54 46.87 16.88
N SER A 38 -0.85 45.58 16.91
CA SER A 38 -1.95 45.09 17.76
C SER A 38 -1.40 43.95 18.63
N SER A 39 -1.26 44.27 19.90
CA SER A 39 -1.03 43.33 20.98
C SER A 39 -2.19 42.35 21.07
N LYS A 40 -2.02 41.15 20.49
CA LYS A 40 -2.80 39.95 20.82
C LYS A 40 -1.88 38.94 21.47
N SER A 41 -2.15 38.67 22.74
CA SER A 41 -1.57 37.61 23.53
C SER A 41 -1.87 36.28 22.83
N LEU A 42 -0.84 35.67 22.20
CA LEU A 42 -0.89 34.32 21.74
C LEU A 42 -0.60 33.38 22.93
N ALA A 43 -1.55 32.54 23.25
CA ALA A 43 -1.36 31.45 24.19
C ALA A 43 -0.25 30.52 23.64
N VAL A 44 0.88 30.53 24.33
CA VAL A 44 2.05 29.67 24.00
C VAL A 44 1.71 28.28 24.45
N SER A 45 1.74 27.33 23.50
CA SER A 45 1.57 25.91 23.77
C SER A 45 2.63 25.39 24.75
N ASN A 46 2.30 24.36 25.54
CA ASN A 46 3.17 23.80 26.58
C ASN A 46 4.54 23.31 26.07
N SER A 47 4.74 23.13 24.76
CA SER A 47 6.04 22.83 24.15
C SER A 47 7.05 23.97 24.19
N ALA A 48 6.60 25.20 24.37
CA ALA A 48 7.52 26.35 24.43
C ALA A 48 8.01 26.64 25.87
N LYS A 49 7.43 25.99 26.87
CA LYS A 49 7.84 26.18 28.28
C LYS A 49 9.16 25.51 28.65
N SER A 50 9.57 24.45 27.92
CA SER A 50 10.87 23.81 28.14
C SER A 50 12.05 24.62 27.60
N LEU A 51 11.81 25.68 26.82
CA LEU A 51 12.82 26.57 26.26
C LEU A 51 13.06 27.85 27.11
N LEU A 52 12.37 27.99 28.23
CA LEU A 52 12.68 29.05 29.21
C LEU A 52 13.70 28.56 30.23
N VAL A 53 14.92 28.25 29.73
CA VAL A 53 16.12 28.33 30.56
C VAL A 53 16.12 29.70 31.20
N SER A 54 16.34 29.77 32.51
CA SER A 54 16.28 31.02 33.28
C SER A 54 16.99 32.14 32.52
N ASN A 55 16.44 33.33 32.51
CA ASN A 55 17.07 34.47 31.82
C ASN A 55 18.50 34.74 32.32
N SER A 56 18.84 34.27 33.50
CA SER A 56 20.19 34.31 34.09
C SER A 56 21.15 33.38 33.37
N ALA A 57 20.73 32.18 33.01
CA ALA A 57 21.56 31.16 32.35
C ALA A 57 21.89 31.51 30.90
N LYS A 58 20.93 32.07 30.15
CA LYS A 58 21.22 32.64 28.83
C LYS A 58 22.16 33.82 28.86
N ALA A 59 22.26 34.51 30.03
CA ALA A 59 23.10 35.67 30.26
C ALA A 59 24.62 35.33 30.25
N LEU A 60 24.97 34.19 30.76
CA LEU A 60 26.35 33.78 30.94
C LEU A 60 27.03 33.28 29.68
N LEU A 61 26.24 32.71 28.76
CA LEU A 61 26.74 32.18 27.49
C LEU A 61 27.24 33.23 26.50
N LEU A 62 26.97 34.49 26.74
CA LEU A 62 27.20 35.60 25.80
C LEU A 62 28.13 36.69 26.31
N SER A 63 28.85 36.43 27.38
CA SER A 63 29.71 37.47 28.02
C SER A 63 31.00 37.76 27.29
N SER A 64 31.39 36.99 26.27
CA SER A 64 32.66 37.23 25.54
C SER A 64 32.53 38.20 24.36
N SER A 65 31.35 38.67 23.98
CA SER A 65 31.25 39.70 22.95
C SER A 65 30.14 40.72 23.18
N SER A 66 30.58 41.96 23.19
CA SER A 66 29.88 43.25 23.19
C SER A 66 28.56 43.33 23.97
N LYS A 67 28.73 43.82 25.22
CA LYS A 67 27.63 44.26 26.10
C LYS A 67 26.82 45.37 25.46
N LYS A 68 25.67 45.04 24.81
CA LYS A 68 24.64 46.03 24.52
C LYS A 68 23.52 45.90 25.55
N MET A 69 23.27 46.97 26.27
CA MET A 69 22.11 47.08 27.15
C MET A 69 20.91 47.63 26.33
N ASP A 70 19.70 47.15 26.61
CA ASP A 70 18.50 47.75 26.10
C ASP A 70 18.10 49.01 26.89
N ALA A 71 17.13 49.75 26.41
CA ALA A 71 16.65 50.98 27.06
C ALA A 71 16.07 50.75 28.47
N SER A 72 15.87 49.50 28.90
CA SER A 72 15.39 49.11 30.23
C SER A 72 16.52 48.62 31.18
N GLY A 73 17.76 48.73 30.76
CA GLY A 73 18.94 48.28 31.55
C GLY A 73 19.12 46.76 31.64
N LYS A 74 18.35 45.96 30.89
CA LYS A 74 18.47 44.50 30.81
C LYS A 74 19.51 44.15 29.77
N LYS A 75 20.42 43.27 30.12
CA LYS A 75 21.44 42.72 29.19
C LYS A 75 20.74 41.99 28.06
N LYS A 76 20.85 42.52 26.84
CA LYS A 76 20.31 41.89 25.63
C LYS A 76 21.39 40.90 25.12
N TYR A 77 21.03 39.63 25.14
CA TYR A 77 21.89 38.58 24.65
C TYR A 77 21.83 38.50 23.14
N VAL A 78 22.97 38.73 22.50
CA VAL A 78 23.13 38.54 21.07
C VAL A 78 23.81 37.19 20.89
N LYS A 79 23.09 36.23 20.30
CA LYS A 79 23.64 34.95 19.85
C LYS A 79 24.83 35.26 18.93
N GLN A 80 26.02 34.80 19.27
CA GLN A 80 27.17 34.87 18.35
C GLN A 80 26.92 33.83 17.25
N VAL A 81 26.57 34.30 16.09
CA VAL A 81 26.37 33.49 14.90
C VAL A 81 27.54 33.77 13.98
N THR A 82 28.41 32.78 13.83
CA THR A 82 29.57 32.83 12.95
C THR A 82 29.49 31.66 12.01
N GLY A 83 29.13 31.87 10.78
CA GLY A 83 29.04 30.81 9.78
C GLY A 83 27.94 31.02 8.74
N ARG A 84 27.97 30.21 7.67
CA ARG A 84 27.03 30.32 6.53
C ARG A 84 25.57 30.09 6.88
N HIS A 85 25.29 29.37 7.98
CA HIS A 85 23.94 28.90 8.36
C HIS A 85 23.60 29.25 9.79
N ASN A 86 24.10 30.36 10.33
CA ASN A 86 23.95 30.71 11.74
C ASN A 86 24.48 29.62 12.67
N ASP A 87 25.64 29.03 12.30
CA ASP A 87 26.34 28.05 13.11
C ASP A 87 26.87 28.68 14.41
N THR A 88 26.71 28.00 15.53
CA THR A 88 27.35 28.37 16.79
C THR A 88 28.82 27.91 16.82
N GLU A 89 29.61 28.39 17.77
CA GLU A 89 30.98 27.92 17.95
C GLU A 89 31.04 26.39 18.13
N LEU A 90 30.04 25.81 18.80
CA LEU A 90 29.94 24.36 18.98
C LEU A 90 29.70 23.62 17.65
N HIS A 91 28.88 24.18 16.75
CA HIS A 91 28.72 23.65 15.39
C HIS A 91 30.02 23.72 14.60
N LEU A 92 30.76 24.83 14.71
CA LEU A 92 32.04 25.01 14.01
C LEU A 92 33.15 24.06 14.55
N ALA A 93 33.20 23.84 15.87
CA ALA A 93 34.08 22.84 16.47
C ALA A 93 33.73 21.43 15.98
N ALA A 94 32.42 21.10 15.95
CA ALA A 94 31.91 19.82 15.41
C ALA A 94 32.22 19.67 13.92
N GLN A 95 32.10 20.72 13.13
CA GLN A 95 32.45 20.71 11.69
C GLN A 95 33.94 20.46 11.45
N ARG A 96 34.82 20.94 12.34
CA ARG A 96 36.29 20.71 12.28
C ARG A 96 36.70 19.35 12.80
N GLY A 97 35.83 18.68 13.55
CA GLY A 97 36.14 17.42 14.20
C GLY A 97 37.11 17.58 15.37
N ASP A 98 37.03 18.71 16.06
CA ASP A 98 37.91 19.05 17.16
C ASP A 98 37.26 18.79 18.53
N PRO A 99 37.48 17.62 19.17
CA PRO A 99 36.90 17.31 20.46
C PRO A 99 37.48 18.16 21.60
N ALA A 100 38.72 18.66 21.45
CA ALA A 100 39.32 19.51 22.46
C ALA A 100 38.65 20.89 22.50
N ALA A 101 38.35 21.47 21.33
CA ALA A 101 37.57 22.70 21.25
C ALA A 101 36.17 22.53 21.81
N VAL A 102 35.49 21.41 21.51
CA VAL A 102 34.16 21.08 22.07
C VAL A 102 34.21 21.03 23.58
N ARG A 103 35.20 20.31 24.16
CA ARG A 103 35.40 20.20 25.60
C ARG A 103 35.66 21.57 26.21
N SER A 104 36.57 22.37 25.65
CA SER A 104 36.87 23.71 26.11
C SER A 104 35.64 24.62 26.17
N ILE A 105 34.79 24.59 25.13
CA ILE A 105 33.56 25.36 25.08
C ILE A 105 32.61 24.92 26.21
N LEU A 106 32.46 23.60 26.45
CA LEU A 106 31.60 23.06 27.50
C LEU A 106 32.15 23.32 28.92
N GLU A 107 33.46 23.33 29.09
CA GLU A 107 34.13 23.64 30.37
C GLU A 107 34.10 25.14 30.69
N GLU A 108 34.18 26.02 29.69
CA GLU A 108 34.09 27.47 29.89
C GLU A 108 32.77 27.86 30.55
N ILE A 109 31.67 27.14 30.27
CA ILE A 109 30.39 27.33 30.94
C ILE A 109 30.53 27.14 32.45
N ASN A 110 31.21 26.07 32.88
CA ASN A 110 31.47 25.83 34.29
C ASN A 110 32.26 26.98 34.93
N ALA A 111 33.33 27.41 34.28
CA ALA A 111 34.20 28.47 34.80
C ALA A 111 33.47 29.81 34.92
N GLN A 112 32.54 30.09 34.01
CA GLN A 112 31.73 31.31 34.04
C GLN A 112 30.63 31.24 35.12
N MET A 113 29.98 30.10 35.30
CA MET A 113 28.94 29.88 36.31
C MET A 113 29.50 29.86 37.73
N LEU A 114 30.67 29.23 37.96
CA LEU A 114 31.38 29.24 39.27
C LEU A 114 31.69 30.65 39.80
N LYS A 115 31.76 31.64 38.89
CA LYS A 115 31.97 33.04 39.28
C LYS A 115 30.71 33.74 39.79
N THR A 116 29.57 33.17 39.57
CA THR A 116 28.25 33.83 39.79
C THR A 116 27.34 33.11 40.77
N MET A 117 27.52 31.80 40.98
CA MET A 117 26.64 30.96 41.81
C MET A 117 27.45 29.92 42.58
N SER A 118 26.99 29.54 43.78
CA SER A 118 27.55 28.46 44.58
C SER A 118 26.43 27.71 45.31
N GLY A 119 26.47 26.38 45.30
CA GLY A 119 25.54 25.53 46.03
C GLY A 119 24.97 24.36 45.20
N ALA A 120 24.10 23.54 45.78
CA ALA A 120 23.52 22.37 45.15
C ALA A 120 22.62 22.69 43.91
N GLU A 121 22.12 23.92 43.79
CA GLU A 121 21.37 24.39 42.61
C GLU A 121 22.26 24.65 41.41
N PHE A 122 23.59 24.86 41.65
CA PHE A 122 24.60 25.15 40.64
C PHE A 122 24.72 24.02 39.58
N ASP A 123 24.83 22.77 40.04
CA ASP A 123 25.04 21.64 39.13
C ASP A 123 23.83 21.40 38.21
N ALA A 124 22.62 21.61 38.75
CA ALA A 124 21.37 21.46 37.95
C ALA A 124 21.30 22.55 36.86
N GLU A 125 21.56 23.82 37.24
CA GLU A 125 21.45 24.95 36.30
C GLU A 125 22.58 24.89 35.23
N VAL A 126 23.79 24.48 35.59
CA VAL A 126 24.89 24.23 34.64
C VAL A 126 24.51 23.11 33.66
N GLY A 127 23.86 22.03 34.14
CA GLY A 127 23.40 20.94 33.32
C GLY A 127 22.35 21.42 32.28
N GLU A 128 21.39 22.24 32.71
CA GLU A 128 20.37 22.81 31.81
C GLU A 128 20.98 23.72 30.74
N ILE A 129 21.95 24.55 31.08
CA ILE A 129 22.63 25.44 30.14
C ILE A 129 23.42 24.66 29.11
N ARG A 130 24.17 23.65 29.53
CA ARG A 130 24.90 22.78 28.61
C ARG A 130 23.97 22.05 27.66
N ALA A 131 22.89 21.46 28.18
CA ALA A 131 21.88 20.82 27.37
C ALA A 131 21.26 21.80 26.37
N ALA A 132 20.96 23.02 26.78
CA ALA A 132 20.43 24.04 25.89
C ALA A 132 21.41 24.41 24.76
N MET A 133 22.71 24.52 25.06
CA MET A 133 23.72 24.79 24.03
C MET A 133 23.93 23.65 23.06
N VAL A 134 24.03 22.42 23.58
CA VAL A 134 24.23 21.22 22.74
C VAL A 134 23.04 20.96 21.82
N ASN A 135 21.84 21.27 22.30
CA ASN A 135 20.61 21.10 21.54
C ASN A 135 20.23 22.31 20.67
N GLU A 136 21.07 23.36 20.66
CA GLU A 136 20.83 24.51 19.79
C GLU A 136 20.95 24.11 18.32
N VAL A 137 20.05 24.63 17.47
CA VAL A 137 20.00 24.31 16.05
C VAL A 137 20.41 25.49 15.19
N ASN A 138 21.12 25.21 14.10
CA ASN A 138 21.43 26.20 13.07
C ASN A 138 20.21 26.46 12.14
N GLU A 139 20.39 27.24 11.07
CA GLU A 139 19.34 27.49 10.08
C GLU A 139 18.85 26.25 9.36
N LEU A 140 19.67 25.21 9.26
CA LEU A 140 19.28 23.93 8.64
C LEU A 140 18.48 23.05 9.61
N GLY A 141 18.33 23.48 10.87
CA GLY A 141 17.72 22.67 11.93
C GLY A 141 18.66 21.60 12.48
N GLU A 142 19.96 21.74 12.29
CA GLU A 142 20.98 20.78 12.69
C GLU A 142 21.60 21.18 14.03
N THR A 143 21.81 20.21 14.91
CA THR A 143 22.59 20.36 16.14
C THR A 143 24.06 20.12 15.87
N ALA A 144 24.94 20.51 16.79
CA ALA A 144 26.37 20.18 16.72
C ALA A 144 26.59 18.64 16.69
N LEU A 145 25.76 17.87 17.41
CA LEU A 145 25.77 16.41 17.39
C LEU A 145 25.42 15.87 16.00
N PHE A 146 24.40 16.45 15.34
CA PHE A 146 24.05 16.09 13.97
C PHE A 146 25.21 16.30 13.01
N THR A 147 25.86 17.46 13.10
CA THR A 147 27.00 17.82 12.25
C THR A 147 28.19 16.87 12.46
N ALA A 148 28.50 16.52 13.71
CA ALA A 148 29.55 15.54 14.03
C ALA A 148 29.20 14.14 13.50
N ALA A 149 27.93 13.72 13.65
CA ALA A 149 27.44 12.44 13.16
C ALA A 149 27.46 12.34 11.62
N GLU A 150 27.14 13.42 10.92
CA GLU A 150 27.22 13.51 9.47
C GLU A 150 28.63 13.33 8.94
N ARG A 151 29.61 13.95 9.62
CA ARG A 151 31.02 13.93 9.21
C ARG A 151 31.81 12.73 9.72
N GLY A 152 31.24 11.93 10.58
CA GLY A 152 31.89 10.74 11.10
C GLY A 152 32.87 10.99 12.26
N TYR A 153 32.80 12.13 12.94
CA TYR A 153 33.69 12.47 14.02
C TYR A 153 33.24 11.86 15.36
N ILE A 154 33.58 10.61 15.55
CA ILE A 154 33.15 9.83 16.72
C ILE A 154 33.58 10.45 18.05
N ASP A 155 34.78 11.03 18.14
CA ASP A 155 35.25 11.58 19.39
C ASP A 155 34.51 12.88 19.77
N VAL A 156 34.09 13.67 18.79
CA VAL A 156 33.19 14.81 19.02
C VAL A 156 31.80 14.33 19.46
N VAL A 157 31.28 13.25 18.87
CA VAL A 157 29.99 12.64 19.28
C VAL A 157 30.08 12.17 20.74
N LYS A 158 31.17 11.53 21.14
CA LYS A 158 31.42 11.10 22.55
C LYS A 158 31.42 12.25 23.53
N GLU A 159 32.01 13.39 23.15
CA GLU A 159 32.03 14.58 24.00
C GLU A 159 30.66 15.27 24.12
N LEU A 160 29.86 15.26 23.06
CA LEU A 160 28.55 15.91 23.05
C LEU A 160 27.45 15.07 23.69
N LEU A 161 27.48 13.73 23.52
CA LEU A 161 26.41 12.82 23.88
C LEU A 161 26.00 12.88 25.37
N PRO A 162 26.92 13.00 26.36
CA PRO A 162 26.56 13.09 27.78
C PRO A 162 25.70 14.32 28.13
N TYR A 163 25.76 15.37 27.31
CA TYR A 163 25.06 16.63 27.54
C TYR A 163 23.81 16.77 26.63
N THR A 164 23.59 15.80 25.75
CA THR A 164 22.42 15.81 24.84
C THR A 164 21.23 15.21 25.57
N THR A 165 20.07 15.91 25.55
CA THR A 165 18.83 15.36 26.11
C THR A 165 18.21 14.32 25.19
N LYS A 166 17.28 13.50 25.72
CA LYS A 166 16.52 12.54 24.88
C LYS A 166 15.76 13.21 23.76
N GLU A 167 15.22 14.39 23.99
CA GLU A 167 14.57 15.20 22.97
C GLU A 167 15.60 15.75 21.99
N GLY A 168 16.76 16.20 22.49
CA GLY A 168 17.85 16.77 21.70
C GLY A 168 18.43 15.80 20.68
N ILE A 169 18.62 14.53 21.05
CA ILE A 169 19.16 13.50 20.16
C ILE A 169 18.21 13.14 19.02
N THR A 170 16.90 13.41 19.18
CA THR A 170 15.85 13.16 18.17
C THR A 170 15.50 14.39 17.32
N ILE A 171 16.19 15.53 17.54
CA ILE A 171 15.98 16.74 16.75
C ILE A 171 16.30 16.44 15.29
N LYS A 172 15.35 16.80 14.42
CA LYS A 172 15.45 16.56 12.98
C LYS A 172 15.78 17.84 12.24
N ASN A 173 16.70 17.74 11.31
CA ASN A 173 17.01 18.84 10.41
C ASN A 173 15.82 19.10 9.43
N ARG A 174 15.93 20.12 8.58
CA ARG A 174 14.90 20.46 7.57
C ARG A 174 14.59 19.33 6.59
N SER A 175 15.52 18.38 6.39
CA SER A 175 15.33 17.19 5.58
C SER A 175 14.67 16.03 6.34
N GLY A 176 14.36 16.22 7.63
CA GLY A 176 13.70 15.23 8.48
C GLY A 176 14.65 14.14 9.00
N PHE A 177 15.95 14.35 9.00
CA PHE A 177 16.94 13.44 9.57
C PHE A 177 17.35 13.87 10.97
N ASP A 178 17.44 12.93 11.89
CA ASP A 178 18.12 13.06 13.18
C ASP A 178 19.58 12.56 13.08
N PRO A 179 20.41 12.68 14.12
CA PRO A 179 21.80 12.24 14.12
C PRO A 179 22.00 10.77 13.76
N LEU A 180 21.11 9.85 14.18
CA LEU A 180 21.20 8.44 13.80
C LEU A 180 20.87 8.22 12.32
N HIS A 181 19.86 8.90 11.79
CA HIS A 181 19.52 8.83 10.37
C HIS A 181 20.69 9.24 9.49
N ILE A 182 21.35 10.36 9.83
CA ILE A 182 22.46 10.85 9.00
C ILE A 182 23.70 9.97 9.15
N ALA A 183 24.04 9.51 10.35
CA ALA A 183 25.13 8.55 10.56
C ALA A 183 24.90 7.25 9.77
N ALA A 184 23.65 6.73 9.78
CA ALA A 184 23.27 5.54 9.01
C ALA A 184 23.31 5.80 7.50
N ASN A 185 22.93 6.99 7.05
CA ASN A 185 22.97 7.39 5.65
C ASN A 185 24.40 7.50 5.12
N GLN A 186 25.34 7.99 5.96
CA GLN A 186 26.75 8.15 5.60
C GLN A 186 27.56 6.86 5.83
N GLY A 187 27.04 5.90 6.59
CA GLY A 187 27.70 4.63 6.87
C GLY A 187 28.68 4.67 8.03
N HIS A 188 28.54 5.61 8.96
CA HIS A 188 29.41 5.74 10.14
C HIS A 188 29.03 4.73 11.23
N GLU A 189 29.47 3.47 11.06
CA GLU A 189 29.16 2.34 11.93
C GLU A 189 29.41 2.63 13.41
N ALA A 190 30.60 3.13 13.74
CA ALA A 190 31.02 3.38 15.12
C ALA A 190 30.09 4.41 15.81
N ILE A 191 29.60 5.42 15.07
CA ILE A 191 28.65 6.41 15.59
C ILE A 191 27.27 5.80 15.73
N VAL A 192 26.82 5.01 14.73
CA VAL A 192 25.55 4.30 14.80
C VAL A 192 25.51 3.40 16.03
N LYS A 193 26.55 2.61 16.26
CA LYS A 193 26.68 1.76 17.43
C LYS A 193 26.63 2.56 18.74
N LEU A 194 27.39 3.64 18.82
CA LEU A 194 27.44 4.51 20.01
C LEU A 194 26.06 5.12 20.32
N LEU A 195 25.34 5.60 19.30
CA LEU A 195 24.02 6.18 19.46
C LEU A 195 22.97 5.13 19.88
N LEU A 196 23.03 3.92 19.30
CA LEU A 196 22.16 2.80 19.66
C LEU A 196 22.46 2.20 21.04
N ASP A 197 23.71 2.25 21.49
CA ASP A 197 24.08 1.83 22.84
C ASP A 197 23.59 2.86 23.87
N HIS A 198 23.52 4.14 23.49
CA HIS A 198 22.98 5.20 24.34
C HIS A 198 21.45 5.13 24.46
N ASP A 199 20.75 5.01 23.34
CA ASP A 199 19.28 4.86 23.30
C ASP A 199 18.86 3.97 22.12
N PRO A 200 18.48 2.70 22.38
CA PRO A 200 18.03 1.76 21.33
C PRO A 200 16.77 2.21 20.56
N GLU A 201 15.90 3.01 21.20
CA GLU A 201 14.66 3.49 20.57
C GLU A 201 14.91 4.44 19.39
N LEU A 202 16.12 5.01 19.28
CA LEU A 202 16.53 5.81 18.12
C LEU A 202 16.45 5.03 16.82
N SER A 203 16.59 3.70 16.86
CA SER A 203 16.45 2.83 15.69
C SER A 203 15.08 2.95 14.99
N LYS A 204 14.03 3.27 15.75
CA LYS A 204 12.63 3.40 15.29
C LYS A 204 12.25 4.81 14.88
N THR A 205 13.14 5.78 15.04
CA THR A 205 12.82 7.16 14.66
C THR A 205 12.45 7.25 13.18
N ILE A 206 11.48 8.10 12.89
CA ILE A 206 10.89 8.21 11.56
C ILE A 206 11.22 9.58 10.98
N GLY A 207 11.94 9.60 9.87
CA GLY A 207 12.25 10.79 9.10
C GLY A 207 11.14 11.15 8.08
N GLN A 208 11.49 11.97 7.11
CA GLN A 208 10.59 12.38 6.04
C GLN A 208 10.05 11.16 5.26
N SER A 209 8.75 11.15 5.01
CA SER A 209 8.05 10.06 4.30
C SER A 209 8.20 8.69 4.97
N ASN A 210 8.28 8.63 6.30
CA ASN A 210 8.51 7.43 7.10
C ASN A 210 9.86 6.74 6.77
N ALA A 211 10.90 7.51 6.45
CA ALA A 211 12.23 6.95 6.33
C ALA A 211 12.78 6.59 7.72
N THR A 212 13.31 5.38 7.88
CA THR A 212 14.03 4.95 9.08
C THR A 212 15.53 4.96 8.84
N PRO A 213 16.38 4.96 9.90
CA PRO A 213 17.83 4.78 9.75
C PRO A 213 18.19 3.54 8.92
N LEU A 214 17.47 2.41 9.10
CA LEU A 214 17.64 1.19 8.33
C LEU A 214 17.41 1.41 6.82
N ILE A 215 16.32 2.10 6.45
CA ILE A 215 16.03 2.40 5.04
C ILE A 215 17.09 3.33 4.45
N SER A 216 17.61 4.27 5.24
CA SER A 216 18.67 5.19 4.83
C SER A 216 19.97 4.44 4.54
N ALA A 217 20.43 3.60 5.48
CA ALA A 217 21.61 2.75 5.32
C ALA A 217 21.46 1.78 4.13
N ALA A 218 20.29 1.12 3.99
CA ALA A 218 20.01 0.20 2.90
C ALA A 218 19.99 0.88 1.54
N THR A 219 19.51 2.11 1.46
CA THR A 219 19.49 2.89 0.21
C THR A 219 20.89 3.26 -0.26
N LYS A 220 21.82 3.48 0.70
CA LYS A 220 23.22 3.86 0.42
C LYS A 220 24.17 2.66 0.31
N GLY A 221 23.75 1.48 0.75
CA GLY A 221 24.55 0.26 0.62
C GLY A 221 25.43 -0.07 1.81
N HIS A 222 25.19 0.55 2.97
CA HIS A 222 25.99 0.34 4.18
C HIS A 222 25.60 -0.93 4.92
N ALA A 223 26.09 -2.08 4.44
CA ALA A 223 25.72 -3.41 4.95
C ALA A 223 26.06 -3.60 6.43
N VAL A 224 27.18 -3.05 6.89
CA VAL A 224 27.61 -3.16 8.30
C VAL A 224 26.61 -2.44 9.21
N VAL A 225 26.23 -1.20 8.85
CA VAL A 225 25.22 -0.41 9.57
C VAL A 225 23.84 -1.11 9.57
N VAL A 226 23.47 -1.72 8.43
CA VAL A 226 22.23 -2.52 8.34
C VAL A 226 22.26 -3.67 9.33
N ASN A 227 23.37 -4.39 9.43
CA ASN A 227 23.52 -5.50 10.38
C ASN A 227 23.47 -5.02 11.84
N GLU A 228 24.11 -3.91 12.18
CA GLU A 228 24.07 -3.33 13.53
C GLU A 228 22.63 -2.94 13.93
N LEU A 229 21.91 -2.25 13.05
CA LEU A 229 20.52 -1.89 13.29
C LEU A 229 19.61 -3.12 13.48
N LEU A 230 19.78 -4.16 12.65
CA LEU A 230 19.01 -5.41 12.73
C LEU A 230 19.43 -6.31 13.87
N ALA A 231 20.64 -6.15 14.42
CA ALA A 231 21.06 -6.84 15.62
C ALA A 231 20.37 -6.27 16.87
N LYS A 232 20.08 -4.97 16.88
CA LYS A 232 19.37 -4.29 17.98
C LYS A 232 17.85 -4.51 17.90
N ASP A 233 17.26 -4.37 16.70
CA ASP A 233 15.81 -4.52 16.52
C ASP A 233 15.47 -5.08 15.14
N SER A 234 15.03 -6.33 15.09
CA SER A 234 14.56 -6.97 13.85
C SER A 234 13.20 -6.45 13.38
N SER A 235 12.40 -5.82 14.25
CA SER A 235 11.09 -5.25 13.88
C SER A 235 11.20 -4.13 12.85
N LEU A 236 12.38 -3.54 12.67
CA LEU A 236 12.67 -2.52 11.66
C LEU A 236 12.42 -3.02 10.23
N LEU A 237 12.46 -4.33 9.99
CA LEU A 237 12.14 -4.93 8.68
C LEU A 237 10.69 -4.71 8.26
N GLU A 238 9.77 -4.56 9.25
CA GLU A 238 8.35 -4.32 9.01
C GLU A 238 8.06 -2.90 8.52
N ILE A 239 8.94 -1.96 8.84
CA ILE A 239 8.71 -0.55 8.58
C ILE A 239 8.96 -0.24 7.10
N ALA A 240 7.98 0.42 6.49
CA ALA A 240 8.07 0.88 5.12
C ALA A 240 7.82 2.39 5.02
N LYS A 241 8.41 3.01 3.99
CA LYS A 241 8.11 4.40 3.64
C LYS A 241 6.64 4.60 3.27
N SER A 242 6.19 5.85 3.25
CA SER A 242 4.81 6.23 2.88
C SER A 242 4.35 5.69 1.53
N ASN A 243 5.27 5.32 0.63
CA ASN A 243 4.98 4.67 -0.65
C ASN A 243 4.93 3.13 -0.58
N GLY A 244 5.04 2.53 0.61
CA GLY A 244 5.04 1.09 0.86
C GLY A 244 6.37 0.38 0.61
N LYS A 245 7.44 1.11 0.27
CA LYS A 245 8.76 0.51 0.02
C LYS A 245 9.54 0.33 1.32
N ASN A 246 9.99 -0.89 1.58
CA ASN A 246 10.88 -1.24 2.68
C ASN A 246 12.37 -1.15 2.28
N ALA A 247 13.26 -1.44 3.20
CA ALA A 247 14.72 -1.42 2.97
C ALA A 247 15.15 -2.30 1.79
N LEU A 248 14.56 -3.50 1.63
CA LEU A 248 14.89 -4.42 0.53
C LEU A 248 14.55 -3.84 -0.84
N HIS A 249 13.44 -3.12 -0.98
CA HIS A 249 13.08 -2.46 -2.24
C HIS A 249 14.12 -1.43 -2.68
N PHE A 250 14.65 -0.63 -1.73
CA PHE A 250 15.66 0.38 -2.03
C PHE A 250 17.01 -0.24 -2.34
N ALA A 251 17.48 -1.17 -1.50
CA ALA A 251 18.73 -1.90 -1.71
C ALA A 251 18.74 -2.63 -3.06
N SER A 252 17.63 -3.30 -3.40
CA SER A 252 17.48 -4.01 -4.67
C SER A 252 17.49 -3.06 -5.87
N ARG A 253 16.85 -1.90 -5.76
CA ARG A 253 16.83 -0.89 -6.83
C ARG A 253 18.22 -0.33 -7.12
N GLN A 254 19.02 -0.12 -6.08
CA GLN A 254 20.37 0.43 -6.19
C GLN A 254 21.42 -0.65 -6.53
N GLY A 255 21.10 -1.91 -6.32
CA GLY A 255 22.01 -3.01 -6.62
C GLY A 255 22.96 -3.38 -5.49
N HIS A 256 22.66 -3.02 -4.24
CA HIS A 256 23.50 -3.29 -3.08
C HIS A 256 23.44 -4.75 -2.62
N VAL A 257 24.30 -5.58 -3.18
CA VAL A 257 24.31 -7.03 -3.02
C VAL A 257 24.40 -7.46 -1.55
N ASP A 258 25.33 -6.87 -0.78
CA ASP A 258 25.59 -7.31 0.59
C ASP A 258 24.45 -6.89 1.54
N VAL A 259 23.83 -5.72 1.30
CA VAL A 259 22.62 -5.30 2.02
C VAL A 259 21.45 -6.24 1.71
N VAL A 260 21.25 -6.60 0.44
CA VAL A 260 20.20 -7.54 0.03
C VAL A 260 20.40 -8.90 0.71
N LYS A 261 21.63 -9.41 0.76
CA LYS A 261 21.98 -10.64 1.49
C LYS A 261 21.65 -10.52 2.98
N ALA A 262 22.08 -9.43 3.62
CA ALA A 262 21.84 -9.20 5.04
C ALA A 262 20.34 -9.19 5.38
N LEU A 263 19.53 -8.49 4.57
CA LEU A 263 18.09 -8.41 4.76
C LEU A 263 17.38 -9.76 4.54
N LEU A 264 17.72 -10.49 3.47
CA LEU A 264 17.13 -11.80 3.14
C LEU A 264 17.55 -12.90 4.11
N ASN A 265 18.77 -12.83 4.67
CA ASN A 265 19.22 -13.76 5.71
C ASN A 265 18.44 -13.59 7.02
N LYS A 266 17.96 -12.38 7.32
CA LYS A 266 17.13 -12.12 8.50
C LYS A 266 15.67 -12.51 8.28
N ASP A 267 15.11 -12.18 7.13
CA ASP A 267 13.73 -12.55 6.77
C ASP A 267 13.61 -12.78 5.25
N PRO A 268 13.62 -14.04 4.78
CA PRO A 268 13.42 -14.37 3.37
C PRO A 268 12.04 -13.93 2.83
N GLN A 269 11.01 -13.83 3.69
CA GLN A 269 9.66 -13.43 3.30
C GLN A 269 9.57 -11.98 2.82
N LEU A 270 10.59 -11.16 3.13
CA LEU A 270 10.69 -9.80 2.59
C LEU A 270 10.65 -9.76 1.05
N ALA A 271 11.12 -10.84 0.38
CA ALA A 271 11.11 -10.93 -1.07
C ALA A 271 9.70 -10.82 -1.67
N ARG A 272 8.67 -11.29 -0.95
CA ARG A 272 7.25 -11.25 -1.38
C ARG A 272 6.53 -9.95 -1.04
N ARG A 273 7.07 -9.14 -0.15
CA ARG A 273 6.41 -7.88 0.24
C ARG A 273 6.34 -6.92 -0.94
N THR A 274 5.19 -6.25 -1.06
CA THR A 274 4.93 -5.33 -2.17
C THR A 274 4.79 -3.88 -1.68
N ASP A 275 5.17 -2.95 -2.55
CA ASP A 275 4.91 -1.53 -2.35
C ASP A 275 3.45 -1.15 -2.68
N LYS A 276 3.06 0.12 -2.52
CA LYS A 276 1.71 0.60 -2.86
C LYS A 276 1.32 0.39 -4.34
N LYS A 277 2.29 0.15 -5.23
CA LYS A 277 2.07 -0.18 -6.64
C LYS A 277 2.03 -1.69 -6.90
N GLY A 278 2.06 -2.52 -5.87
CA GLY A 278 2.14 -3.97 -5.98
C GLY A 278 3.51 -4.48 -6.45
N GLN A 279 4.55 -3.65 -6.40
CA GLN A 279 5.88 -4.01 -6.88
C GLN A 279 6.70 -4.66 -5.77
N THR A 280 7.27 -5.82 -6.03
CA THR A 280 8.20 -6.52 -5.14
C THR A 280 9.62 -5.95 -5.25
N ALA A 281 10.51 -6.40 -4.38
CA ALA A 281 11.94 -6.10 -4.48
C ALA A 281 12.54 -6.55 -5.82
N LEU A 282 12.05 -7.67 -6.41
CA LEU A 282 12.47 -8.13 -7.74
C LEU A 282 12.10 -7.12 -8.83
N HIS A 283 10.91 -6.53 -8.80
CA HIS A 283 10.53 -5.45 -9.72
C HIS A 283 11.46 -4.24 -9.59
N MET A 284 11.96 -3.97 -8.36
CA MET A 284 12.92 -2.89 -8.15
C MET A 284 14.31 -3.25 -8.68
N ALA A 285 14.79 -4.47 -8.44
CA ALA A 285 16.07 -4.97 -8.93
C ALA A 285 16.16 -4.90 -10.45
N VAL A 286 15.09 -5.32 -11.13
CA VAL A 286 14.98 -5.28 -12.60
C VAL A 286 15.03 -3.85 -13.16
N LYS A 287 14.51 -2.87 -12.43
CA LYS A 287 14.65 -1.45 -12.80
C LYS A 287 16.06 -0.93 -12.59
N GLY A 288 16.83 -1.58 -11.73
CA GLY A 288 18.27 -1.38 -11.58
C GLY A 288 19.06 -2.03 -12.70
N THR A 289 20.32 -2.40 -12.40
CA THR A 289 21.25 -3.02 -13.39
C THR A 289 21.95 -4.25 -12.84
N SER A 290 21.71 -4.62 -11.56
CA SER A 290 22.47 -5.67 -10.89
C SER A 290 21.84 -7.04 -11.07
N CYS A 291 22.37 -7.86 -11.99
CA CYS A 291 21.98 -9.26 -12.14
C CYS A 291 22.24 -10.09 -10.87
N LYS A 292 23.28 -9.74 -10.10
CA LYS A 292 23.59 -10.43 -8.84
C LYS A 292 22.45 -10.31 -7.84
N VAL A 293 21.83 -9.12 -7.72
CA VAL A 293 20.68 -8.90 -6.83
C VAL A 293 19.45 -9.66 -7.33
N VAL A 294 19.22 -9.71 -8.65
CA VAL A 294 18.13 -10.50 -9.25
C VAL A 294 18.29 -11.98 -8.88
N ARG A 295 19.48 -12.56 -9.05
CA ARG A 295 19.76 -13.93 -8.65
C ARG A 295 19.52 -14.21 -7.18
N LEU A 296 19.97 -13.31 -6.29
CA LEU A 296 19.77 -13.48 -4.85
C LEU A 296 18.29 -13.48 -4.45
N LEU A 297 17.48 -12.60 -5.06
CA LEU A 297 16.05 -12.56 -4.82
C LEU A 297 15.33 -13.81 -5.30
N LEU A 298 15.73 -14.33 -6.48
CA LEU A 298 15.19 -15.57 -7.04
C LEU A 298 15.64 -16.81 -6.28
N GLN A 299 16.86 -16.81 -5.72
CA GLN A 299 17.34 -17.87 -4.82
C GLN A 299 16.58 -17.88 -3.49
N ALA A 300 16.23 -16.72 -2.96
CA ALA A 300 15.42 -16.61 -1.74
C ALA A 300 13.98 -17.11 -1.97
N ASP A 301 13.39 -16.76 -3.13
CA ASP A 301 12.04 -17.18 -3.50
C ASP A 301 11.83 -17.09 -5.01
N ALA A 302 11.95 -18.21 -5.71
CA ALA A 302 11.77 -18.29 -7.16
C ALA A 302 10.35 -17.87 -7.61
N ALA A 303 9.32 -18.14 -6.80
CA ALA A 303 7.94 -17.83 -7.15
C ALA A 303 7.69 -16.31 -7.28
N THR A 304 8.59 -15.46 -6.77
CA THR A 304 8.50 -13.99 -6.93
C THR A 304 8.58 -13.53 -8.38
N VAL A 305 9.15 -14.37 -9.29
CA VAL A 305 9.26 -14.09 -10.72
C VAL A 305 7.89 -13.87 -11.35
N MET A 306 6.86 -14.57 -10.86
CA MET A 306 5.49 -14.52 -11.40
C MET A 306 4.57 -13.52 -10.69
N LEU A 307 5.01 -12.91 -9.58
CA LEU A 307 4.18 -11.93 -8.88
C LEU A 307 3.96 -10.68 -9.75
N PRO A 308 2.70 -10.34 -10.09
CA PRO A 308 2.41 -9.16 -10.89
C PRO A 308 2.32 -7.90 -10.03
N ASP A 309 2.69 -6.75 -10.61
CA ASP A 309 2.35 -5.46 -10.03
C ASP A 309 0.86 -5.10 -10.24
N LYS A 310 0.40 -3.95 -9.73
CA LYS A 310 -1.00 -3.49 -9.91
C LYS A 310 -1.43 -3.30 -11.37
N PHE A 311 -0.50 -3.27 -12.30
CA PHE A 311 -0.76 -3.18 -13.73
C PHE A 311 -0.65 -4.54 -14.43
N GLY A 312 -0.48 -5.62 -13.67
CA GLY A 312 -0.28 -6.96 -14.19
C GLY A 312 1.12 -7.21 -14.75
N ASN A 313 2.07 -6.30 -14.57
CA ASN A 313 3.44 -6.53 -15.06
C ASN A 313 4.19 -7.48 -14.11
N THR A 314 4.71 -8.57 -14.63
CA THR A 314 5.71 -9.39 -13.95
C THR A 314 7.10 -8.74 -14.06
N ALA A 315 8.09 -9.30 -13.38
CA ALA A 315 9.49 -8.86 -13.50
C ALA A 315 9.97 -8.87 -14.96
N LEU A 316 9.57 -9.88 -15.76
CA LEU A 316 9.93 -10.01 -17.17
C LEU A 316 9.40 -8.85 -18.01
N HIS A 317 8.14 -8.44 -17.84
CA HIS A 317 7.57 -7.28 -18.55
C HIS A 317 8.34 -5.99 -18.23
N VAL A 318 8.75 -5.82 -16.97
CA VAL A 318 9.52 -4.64 -16.54
C VAL A 318 10.94 -4.68 -17.11
N ALA A 319 11.60 -5.86 -17.13
CA ALA A 319 12.93 -6.07 -17.70
C ALA A 319 12.95 -5.69 -19.19
N THR A 320 12.01 -6.22 -19.95
CA THR A 320 11.83 -5.95 -21.39
C THR A 320 11.64 -4.45 -21.64
N ARG A 321 10.72 -3.81 -20.90
CA ARG A 321 10.46 -2.36 -21.03
C ARG A 321 11.69 -1.52 -20.69
N LYS A 322 12.57 -2.00 -19.81
CA LYS A 322 13.81 -1.33 -19.39
C LYS A 322 15.01 -1.72 -20.23
N LYS A 323 14.83 -2.55 -21.25
CA LYS A 323 15.88 -3.03 -22.16
C LYS A 323 17.04 -3.71 -21.40
N ARG A 324 16.73 -4.56 -20.42
CA ARG A 324 17.73 -5.24 -19.58
C ARG A 324 17.97 -6.65 -20.09
N VAL A 325 18.75 -6.78 -21.15
CA VAL A 325 19.03 -8.07 -21.85
C VAL A 325 19.48 -9.14 -20.88
N GLU A 326 20.53 -8.88 -20.11
CA GLU A 326 21.11 -9.84 -19.17
C GLU A 326 20.08 -10.29 -18.11
N ILE A 327 19.29 -9.34 -17.60
CA ILE A 327 18.25 -9.66 -16.61
C ILE A 327 17.10 -10.45 -17.25
N VAL A 328 16.72 -10.15 -18.50
CA VAL A 328 15.74 -10.93 -19.24
C VAL A 328 16.21 -12.38 -19.36
N ASN A 329 17.46 -12.60 -19.74
CA ASN A 329 18.04 -13.94 -19.82
C ASN A 329 18.02 -14.67 -18.47
N GLU A 330 18.41 -13.99 -17.37
CA GLU A 330 18.36 -14.57 -16.03
C GLU A 330 16.93 -14.98 -15.61
N LEU A 331 15.94 -14.15 -15.93
CA LEU A 331 14.54 -14.44 -15.61
C LEU A 331 14.00 -15.63 -16.42
N LEU A 332 14.39 -15.73 -17.70
CA LEU A 332 13.96 -16.81 -18.59
C LEU A 332 14.55 -18.19 -18.22
N LEU A 333 15.68 -18.21 -17.53
CA LEU A 333 16.28 -19.45 -17.02
C LEU A 333 15.52 -20.07 -15.84
N ILE A 334 14.65 -19.31 -15.19
CA ILE A 334 13.84 -19.79 -14.06
C ILE A 334 12.65 -20.59 -14.58
N ARG A 335 12.51 -21.85 -14.14
CA ARG A 335 11.44 -22.77 -14.60
C ARG A 335 10.03 -22.23 -14.37
N ASP A 336 9.84 -21.50 -13.30
CA ASP A 336 8.54 -20.93 -12.91
C ASP A 336 8.14 -19.70 -13.76
N THR A 337 9.02 -19.23 -14.66
CA THR A 337 8.73 -18.06 -15.49
C THR A 337 7.75 -18.40 -16.61
N ASN A 338 6.55 -17.86 -16.53
CA ASN A 338 5.64 -17.88 -17.65
C ASN A 338 5.97 -16.73 -18.61
N VAL A 339 6.62 -17.07 -19.71
CA VAL A 339 7.05 -16.13 -20.75
C VAL A 339 5.87 -15.40 -21.39
N ASN A 340 4.72 -16.09 -21.45
CA ASN A 340 3.48 -15.62 -22.05
C ASN A 340 2.47 -15.03 -21.05
N ALA A 341 2.96 -14.62 -19.87
CA ALA A 341 2.13 -13.89 -18.91
C ALA A 341 1.56 -12.60 -19.55
N LEU A 342 0.32 -12.28 -19.21
CA LEU A 342 -0.37 -11.10 -19.74
C LEU A 342 -0.42 -9.98 -18.70
N THR A 343 -0.14 -8.76 -19.13
CA THR A 343 -0.43 -7.55 -18.36
C THR A 343 -1.95 -7.28 -18.33
N ARG A 344 -2.39 -6.29 -17.53
CA ARG A 344 -3.80 -5.83 -17.56
C ARG A 344 -4.24 -5.30 -18.91
N ASP A 345 -3.31 -4.77 -19.70
CA ASP A 345 -3.52 -4.27 -21.05
C ASP A 345 -3.47 -5.39 -22.11
N ASN A 346 -3.52 -6.67 -21.68
CA ASN A 346 -3.41 -7.85 -22.53
C ASN A 346 -2.16 -7.84 -23.43
N LYS A 347 -0.98 -7.51 -22.87
CA LYS A 347 0.29 -7.53 -23.59
C LYS A 347 1.23 -8.56 -22.97
N THR A 348 1.89 -9.36 -23.81
CA THR A 348 3.00 -10.20 -23.41
C THR A 348 4.31 -9.40 -23.36
N ALA A 349 5.38 -10.00 -22.83
CA ALA A 349 6.71 -9.41 -22.89
C ALA A 349 7.18 -9.17 -24.34
N LEU A 350 6.79 -10.06 -25.27
CA LEU A 350 7.10 -9.92 -26.71
C LEU A 350 6.38 -8.70 -27.32
N ASP A 351 5.09 -8.51 -27.05
CA ASP A 351 4.33 -7.34 -27.49
C ASP A 351 4.97 -6.02 -27.00
N ILE A 352 5.46 -6.02 -25.75
CA ILE A 352 6.15 -4.87 -25.19
C ILE A 352 7.47 -4.62 -25.93
N ALA A 353 8.24 -5.66 -26.25
CA ALA A 353 9.48 -5.54 -26.99
C ALA A 353 9.23 -5.02 -28.42
N GLU A 354 8.16 -5.45 -29.07
CA GLU A 354 7.78 -5.00 -30.41
C GLU A 354 7.30 -3.54 -30.46
N ALA A 355 6.64 -3.09 -29.40
CA ALA A 355 6.15 -1.71 -29.28
C ALA A 355 7.27 -0.69 -28.97
N LEU A 356 8.47 -1.14 -28.59
CA LEU A 356 9.59 -0.25 -28.30
C LEU A 356 10.33 0.15 -29.59
N PRO A 357 10.93 1.35 -29.65
CA PRO A 357 11.74 1.76 -30.77
C PRO A 357 12.92 0.81 -30.95
N PHE A 358 13.26 0.55 -32.22
CA PHE A 358 14.34 -0.39 -32.57
C PHE A 358 15.66 0.01 -31.88
N SER A 359 16.32 -0.96 -31.30
CA SER A 359 17.68 -0.88 -30.77
C SER A 359 18.24 -2.30 -30.71
N GLU A 360 19.56 -2.43 -30.66
CA GLU A 360 20.25 -3.71 -30.61
C GLU A 360 19.79 -4.56 -29.42
N GLU A 361 19.65 -3.94 -28.24
CA GLU A 361 19.20 -4.64 -27.04
C GLU A 361 17.75 -5.17 -27.20
N ILE A 362 16.89 -4.44 -27.94
CA ILE A 362 15.53 -4.91 -28.19
C ILE A 362 15.52 -6.07 -29.19
N ALA A 363 16.38 -6.07 -30.18
CA ALA A 363 16.51 -7.18 -31.11
C ALA A 363 16.96 -8.45 -30.36
N GLU A 364 17.95 -8.34 -29.49
CA GLU A 364 18.44 -9.43 -28.67
C GLU A 364 17.36 -9.93 -27.68
N ILE A 365 16.62 -9.03 -27.02
CA ILE A 365 15.51 -9.41 -26.15
C ILE A 365 14.43 -10.17 -26.92
N LYS A 366 14.07 -9.73 -28.13
CA LYS A 366 13.07 -10.43 -28.95
C LYS A 366 13.54 -11.83 -29.31
N GLU A 367 14.80 -11.97 -29.72
CA GLU A 367 15.38 -13.27 -30.03
C GLU A 367 15.36 -14.18 -28.80
N CYS A 368 15.78 -13.68 -27.64
CA CYS A 368 15.74 -14.45 -26.40
C CYS A 368 14.31 -14.87 -26.03
N LEU A 369 13.35 -13.94 -26.05
CA LEU A 369 11.95 -14.24 -25.75
C LEU A 369 11.39 -15.30 -26.71
N THR A 370 11.64 -15.18 -28.01
CA THR A 370 11.17 -16.13 -29.03
C THR A 370 11.80 -17.52 -28.85
N ARG A 371 13.08 -17.58 -28.51
CA ARG A 371 13.80 -18.83 -28.20
C ARG A 371 13.16 -19.59 -27.03
N PHE A 372 12.62 -18.86 -26.03
CA PHE A 372 11.90 -19.44 -24.89
C PHE A 372 10.39 -19.59 -25.12
N GLY A 373 9.91 -19.48 -26.38
CA GLY A 373 8.53 -19.73 -26.74
C GLY A 373 7.56 -18.57 -26.45
N ALA A 374 8.06 -17.33 -26.45
CA ALA A 374 7.19 -16.16 -26.36
C ALA A 374 6.34 -16.03 -27.63
N ILE A 375 5.05 -15.83 -27.44
CA ILE A 375 4.08 -15.55 -28.50
C ILE A 375 3.34 -14.24 -28.21
N ARG A 376 2.70 -13.68 -29.23
CA ARG A 376 1.93 -12.44 -29.07
C ARG A 376 0.63 -12.70 -28.32
N ALA A 377 0.15 -11.68 -27.63
CA ALA A 377 -1.12 -11.76 -26.90
C ALA A 377 -2.30 -12.10 -27.80
N ASN A 378 -2.30 -11.64 -29.05
CA ASN A 378 -3.37 -11.95 -30.02
C ASN A 378 -3.41 -13.45 -30.34
N GLU A 379 -2.27 -14.10 -30.42
CA GLU A 379 -2.16 -15.53 -30.67
C GLU A 379 -2.60 -16.36 -29.45
N LEU A 380 -2.32 -15.87 -28.24
CA LEU A 380 -2.76 -16.47 -26.98
C LEU A 380 -4.27 -16.32 -26.72
N ASN A 381 -4.88 -15.23 -27.19
CA ASN A 381 -6.24 -14.88 -26.86
C ASN A 381 -7.28 -15.55 -27.78
N GLN A 382 -6.88 -16.14 -28.93
CA GLN A 382 -7.82 -16.86 -29.79
C GLN A 382 -8.67 -17.89 -29.05
N PRO A 383 -8.10 -18.83 -28.29
CA PRO A 383 -8.91 -19.80 -27.53
C PRO A 383 -9.71 -19.13 -26.40
N ARG A 384 -9.19 -18.06 -25.83
CA ARG A 384 -9.84 -17.34 -24.72
C ARG A 384 -11.02 -16.50 -25.18
N ASP A 385 -10.96 -15.92 -26.40
CA ASP A 385 -12.05 -15.17 -26.99
C ASP A 385 -13.16 -16.09 -27.44
N GLU A 386 -12.85 -17.29 -27.96
CA GLU A 386 -13.83 -18.35 -28.24
C GLU A 386 -14.53 -18.80 -26.96
N LEU A 387 -13.78 -19.08 -25.90
CA LEU A 387 -14.35 -19.45 -24.60
C LEU A 387 -15.23 -18.33 -24.05
N ARG A 388 -14.82 -17.08 -24.19
CA ARG A 388 -15.60 -15.90 -23.75
C ARG A 388 -16.87 -15.71 -24.54
N LYS A 389 -16.88 -15.99 -25.87
CA LYS A 389 -18.06 -16.02 -26.70
C LYS A 389 -18.99 -17.13 -26.24
N THR A 390 -18.48 -18.35 -26.07
CA THR A 390 -19.25 -19.51 -25.59
C THR A 390 -19.87 -19.25 -24.21
N VAL A 391 -19.11 -18.69 -23.26
CA VAL A 391 -19.63 -18.31 -21.94
C VAL A 391 -20.74 -17.24 -22.06
N THR A 392 -20.60 -16.30 -23.00
CA THR A 392 -21.59 -15.24 -23.20
C THR A 392 -22.87 -15.82 -23.84
N GLU A 393 -22.75 -16.76 -24.77
CA GLU A 393 -23.85 -17.51 -25.35
C GLU A 393 -24.59 -18.34 -24.30
N ILE A 394 -23.85 -19.15 -23.53
CA ILE A 394 -24.43 -19.94 -22.43
C ILE A 394 -25.19 -19.03 -21.44
N LYS A 395 -24.59 -17.87 -21.07
CA LYS A 395 -25.26 -16.92 -20.17
C LYS A 395 -26.55 -16.37 -20.75
N LYS A 396 -26.60 -16.13 -22.07
CA LYS A 396 -27.80 -15.69 -22.79
C LYS A 396 -28.85 -16.79 -22.81
N ASP A 397 -28.45 -18.04 -23.09
CA ASP A 397 -29.33 -19.19 -23.12
C ASP A 397 -29.94 -19.48 -21.75
N VAL A 398 -29.12 -19.48 -20.70
CA VAL A 398 -29.58 -19.61 -19.31
C VAL A 398 -30.58 -18.51 -18.94
N HIS A 399 -30.34 -17.27 -19.37
CA HIS A 399 -31.26 -16.17 -19.11
C HIS A 399 -32.61 -16.40 -19.84
N THR A 400 -32.58 -16.86 -21.11
CA THR A 400 -33.74 -17.16 -21.90
C THR A 400 -34.56 -18.32 -21.30
N GLN A 401 -33.85 -19.39 -20.87
CA GLN A 401 -34.50 -20.53 -20.19
C GLN A 401 -35.13 -20.11 -18.86
N LEU A 402 -34.46 -19.25 -18.10
CA LEU A 402 -34.99 -18.71 -16.84
C LEU A 402 -36.26 -17.89 -17.07
N GLU A 403 -36.29 -17.07 -18.12
CA GLU A 403 -37.51 -16.33 -18.49
C GLU A 403 -38.63 -17.23 -18.92
N GLN A 404 -38.34 -18.27 -19.72
CA GLN A 404 -39.33 -19.29 -20.10
C GLN A 404 -39.86 -20.03 -18.87
N ALA A 405 -38.97 -20.45 -17.95
CA ALA A 405 -39.36 -21.08 -16.70
C ALA A 405 -40.26 -20.17 -15.84
N ARG A 406 -39.94 -18.86 -15.78
CA ARG A 406 -40.81 -17.88 -15.09
C ARG A 406 -42.20 -17.75 -15.75
N LYS A 407 -42.27 -17.72 -17.07
CA LYS A 407 -43.57 -17.70 -17.81
C LYS A 407 -44.35 -18.97 -17.55
N THR A 408 -43.70 -20.15 -17.62
CA THR A 408 -44.33 -21.44 -17.35
C THR A 408 -44.86 -21.51 -15.91
N ASN A 409 -44.07 -21.06 -14.94
CA ASN A 409 -44.45 -21.00 -13.51
C ASN A 409 -45.64 -20.04 -13.28
N LYS A 410 -45.68 -18.90 -14.00
CA LYS A 410 -46.81 -17.97 -13.96
C LYS A 410 -48.08 -18.60 -14.54
N ASN A 411 -47.95 -19.35 -15.65
CA ASN A 411 -49.05 -20.08 -16.25
C ASN A 411 -49.55 -21.22 -15.35
N MET A 412 -48.62 -21.99 -14.74
CA MET A 412 -48.97 -23.03 -13.74
C MET A 412 -49.71 -22.45 -12.55
N ASN A 413 -49.26 -21.31 -12.03
CA ASN A 413 -49.99 -20.63 -10.96
C ASN A 413 -51.36 -20.12 -11.38
N GLY A 414 -51.51 -19.71 -12.64
CA GLY A 414 -52.84 -19.41 -13.25
C GLY A 414 -53.75 -20.63 -13.26
N ILE A 415 -53.25 -21.73 -13.82
CA ILE A 415 -53.98 -23.03 -13.88
C ILE A 415 -54.31 -23.53 -12.47
N ALA A 416 -53.39 -23.45 -11.54
CA ALA A 416 -53.63 -23.84 -10.15
C ALA A 416 -54.73 -22.99 -9.48
N LYS A 417 -54.82 -21.71 -9.82
CA LYS A 417 -55.90 -20.83 -9.35
C LYS A 417 -57.26 -21.22 -9.95
N GLU A 418 -57.31 -21.52 -11.23
CA GLU A 418 -58.55 -22.01 -11.90
C GLU A 418 -58.97 -23.36 -11.38
N LEU A 419 -58.04 -24.29 -11.20
CA LEU A 419 -58.30 -25.60 -10.59
C LEU A 419 -58.89 -25.49 -9.20
N ARG A 420 -58.36 -24.60 -8.36
CA ARG A 420 -58.91 -24.32 -7.00
C ARG A 420 -60.32 -23.70 -7.11
N LYS A 421 -60.58 -22.88 -8.10
CA LYS A 421 -61.90 -22.31 -8.33
C LYS A 421 -62.90 -23.39 -8.76
N LEU A 422 -62.56 -24.22 -9.75
CA LEU A 422 -63.36 -25.36 -10.17
C LEU A 422 -63.60 -26.37 -9.07
N HIS A 423 -62.58 -26.66 -8.28
CA HIS A 423 -62.73 -27.56 -7.13
C HIS A 423 -63.71 -26.99 -6.09
N ARG A 424 -63.65 -25.70 -5.81
CA ARG A 424 -64.57 -25.00 -4.90
C ARG A 424 -66.00 -25.00 -5.45
N GLU A 425 -66.16 -24.76 -6.77
CA GLU A 425 -67.45 -24.83 -7.45
C GLU A 425 -68.02 -26.27 -7.45
N GLY A 426 -67.15 -27.27 -7.69
CA GLY A 426 -67.52 -28.70 -7.60
C GLY A 426 -67.97 -29.09 -6.18
N ILE A 427 -67.25 -28.64 -5.13
CA ILE A 427 -67.69 -28.89 -3.74
C ILE A 427 -69.03 -28.21 -3.45
N ASN A 428 -69.19 -26.95 -3.88
CA ASN A 428 -70.48 -26.26 -3.71
C ASN A 428 -71.61 -26.96 -4.38
N ASN A 429 -71.42 -27.43 -5.63
CA ASN A 429 -72.41 -28.17 -6.39
C ASN A 429 -72.72 -29.53 -5.76
N ALA A 430 -71.68 -30.24 -5.26
CA ALA A 430 -71.87 -31.47 -4.51
C ALA A 430 -72.67 -31.23 -3.21
N THR A 431 -72.27 -30.17 -2.43
CA THR A 431 -72.96 -29.78 -1.23
C THR A 431 -74.45 -29.43 -1.51
N ASN A 432 -74.69 -28.68 -2.57
CA ASN A 432 -76.07 -28.35 -3.00
C ASN A 432 -76.85 -29.63 -3.37
N SER A 433 -76.19 -30.54 -4.12
CA SER A 433 -76.81 -31.83 -4.50
C SER A 433 -77.15 -32.70 -3.28
N VAL A 434 -76.22 -32.80 -2.33
CA VAL A 434 -76.41 -33.49 -1.04
C VAL A 434 -77.55 -32.84 -0.29
N THR A 435 -77.59 -31.51 -0.24
CA THR A 435 -78.68 -30.78 0.42
C THR A 435 -80.04 -31.07 -0.23
N VAL A 436 -80.09 -31.08 -1.57
CA VAL A 436 -81.30 -31.41 -2.28
C VAL A 436 -81.71 -32.86 -2.00
N VAL A 437 -80.78 -33.80 -2.03
CA VAL A 437 -81.01 -35.19 -1.70
C VAL A 437 -81.50 -35.36 -0.23
N ALA A 438 -80.85 -34.64 0.66
CA ALA A 438 -81.26 -34.67 2.10
C ALA A 438 -82.70 -34.12 2.30
N VAL A 439 -83.03 -33.04 1.57
CA VAL A 439 -84.40 -32.50 1.59
C VAL A 439 -85.42 -33.52 1.00
N LEU A 440 -85.04 -34.18 -0.11
CA LEU A 440 -85.83 -35.23 -0.68
C LEU A 440 -86.05 -36.43 0.29
N PHE A 441 -84.95 -36.87 0.93
CA PHE A 441 -85.03 -37.92 1.99
C PHE A 441 -85.87 -37.46 3.16
N ALA A 442 -85.70 -36.23 3.62
CA ALA A 442 -86.50 -35.67 4.71
C ALA A 442 -87.99 -35.63 4.32
N THR A 443 -88.30 -35.25 3.09
CA THR A 443 -89.69 -35.25 2.59
C THR A 443 -90.29 -36.68 2.46
N VAL A 444 -89.49 -37.64 1.97
CA VAL A 444 -89.90 -39.04 1.88
C VAL A 444 -90.10 -39.66 3.26
N ALA A 445 -89.11 -39.38 4.19
CA ALA A 445 -89.22 -39.85 5.59
C ALA A 445 -90.45 -39.23 6.27
N PHE A 446 -90.72 -37.97 6.02
CA PHE A 446 -91.88 -37.30 6.57
C PHE A 446 -93.19 -37.91 5.99
N SER A 447 -93.17 -38.31 4.73
CA SER A 447 -94.33 -39.02 4.09
C SER A 447 -94.46 -40.42 4.60
N ALA A 448 -93.32 -41.13 4.95
CA ALA A 448 -93.39 -42.52 5.50
C ALA A 448 -93.88 -42.57 6.92
N ILE A 449 -93.76 -41.49 7.74
CA ILE A 449 -94.29 -41.39 9.06
C ILE A 449 -95.83 -41.41 9.10
N PHE A 450 -96.43 -41.04 7.94
CA PHE A 450 -97.90 -41.01 7.87
C PHE A 450 -98.51 -42.19 7.11
N THR A 451 -97.74 -43.19 6.66
CA THR A 451 -98.20 -44.41 6.04
C THR A 451 -97.65 -45.67 6.78
N VAL A 452 -98.44 -46.30 7.65
CA VAL A 452 -98.16 -47.56 8.32
C VAL A 452 -98.91 -48.63 7.48
N PRO A 453 -98.68 -49.95 7.68
CA PRO A 453 -97.55 -50.78 8.11
C PRO A 453 -97.32 -52.01 7.21
N GLY A 454 -96.36 -52.77 7.51
CA GLY A 454 -96.29 -54.20 7.46
C GLY A 454 -95.50 -54.88 6.33
N GLY A 455 -94.75 -55.87 6.78
CA GLY A 455 -94.39 -57.03 6.00
C GLY A 455 -92.88 -57.26 5.79
N ASP A 456 -92.49 -58.31 6.42
CA ASP A 456 -91.19 -58.98 6.55
C ASP A 456 -90.51 -59.42 5.26
N ASP A 457 -89.31 -59.75 5.40
CA ASP A 457 -88.45 -60.82 4.87
C ASP A 457 -87.26 -60.44 3.97
N GLU A 458 -86.08 -60.71 4.54
CA GLU A 458 -84.91 -61.49 4.13
C GLU A 458 -84.40 -61.41 2.66
N ASP A 459 -83.20 -61.15 2.43
CA ASP A 459 -82.04 -61.99 2.06
C ASP A 459 -80.94 -61.25 1.26
N ASP A 460 -79.75 -61.27 1.83
CA ASP A 460 -78.49 -61.71 1.27
C ASP A 460 -78.18 -61.48 -0.21
N HIS A 461 -77.20 -60.66 -0.46
CA HIS A 461 -76.18 -60.69 -1.50
C HIS A 461 -75.47 -59.32 -1.70
N SER A 462 -74.50 -59.10 -0.94
CA SER A 462 -73.59 -57.95 -1.23
C SER A 462 -72.08 -58.19 -0.91
N SER A 463 -71.64 -59.43 -1.12
CA SER A 463 -70.16 -59.73 -0.94
C SER A 463 -69.33 -59.61 -2.23
N GLU A 464 -69.94 -59.48 -3.39
CA GLU A 464 -69.22 -59.46 -4.70
C GLU A 464 -68.90 -58.05 -5.26
N ALA A 465 -69.57 -57.04 -4.75
CA ALA A 465 -69.30 -55.64 -5.23
C ALA A 465 -68.12 -54.99 -4.61
N ARG A 466 -67.63 -55.52 -3.44
CA ARG A 466 -66.45 -54.94 -2.79
C ARG A 466 -65.11 -55.43 -3.32
N ASN A 467 -65.05 -56.54 -4.05
CA ASN A 467 -63.84 -57.09 -4.61
C ASN A 467 -63.48 -56.57 -6.04
N LYS A 468 -64.40 -55.88 -6.69
CA LYS A 468 -64.18 -55.33 -8.06
C LYS A 468 -63.58 -53.90 -8.04
N ILE A 469 -63.67 -53.18 -6.91
CA ILE A 469 -63.12 -51.84 -6.78
C ILE A 469 -61.67 -51.89 -6.33
N ARG A 470 -61.20 -53.02 -5.76
CA ARG A 470 -59.81 -53.19 -5.26
C ARG A 470 -58.81 -53.63 -6.33
N LYS A 471 -59.21 -53.93 -7.56
CA LYS A 471 -58.33 -54.36 -8.68
C LYS A 471 -58.14 -53.34 -9.78
N LYS A 472 -58.66 -52.11 -9.65
CA LYS A 472 -58.42 -51.02 -10.64
C LYS A 472 -57.59 -49.87 -10.06
N GLY A 473 -56.99 -50.01 -8.88
CA GLY A 473 -56.21 -48.98 -8.16
C GLY A 473 -54.70 -49.05 -8.34
N CYS A 474 -54.18 -49.81 -9.30
CA CYS A 474 -52.73 -49.92 -9.54
C CYS A 474 -52.39 -49.51 -10.98
N ARG A 475 -52.56 -48.26 -11.34
CA ARG A 475 -51.91 -47.59 -12.48
C ARG A 475 -51.78 -46.08 -12.28
N GLY A 476 -51.28 -45.70 -11.11
CA GLY A 476 -51.05 -44.32 -10.72
C GLY A 476 -49.60 -44.02 -10.26
N ASP A 477 -48.70 -45.00 -10.33
CA ASP A 477 -47.35 -44.89 -9.72
C ASP A 477 -46.28 -44.26 -10.60
N GLN A 478 -46.61 -43.62 -11.72
CA GLN A 478 -45.62 -42.88 -12.53
C GLN A 478 -45.69 -41.35 -12.38
N GLN A 479 -46.64 -40.82 -11.59
CA GLN A 479 -46.71 -39.36 -11.36
C GLN A 479 -46.17 -38.92 -10.01
N VAL A 480 -45.84 -39.83 -9.12
CA VAL A 480 -45.33 -39.53 -7.77
C VAL A 480 -43.79 -39.33 -7.83
N ASP A 481 -43.10 -40.02 -8.75
CA ASP A 481 -41.62 -39.93 -8.85
C ASP A 481 -41.14 -38.60 -9.43
N VAL A 482 -41.91 -37.93 -10.26
CA VAL A 482 -41.55 -36.63 -10.85
C VAL A 482 -41.64 -35.51 -9.81
N VAL A 483 -42.56 -35.59 -8.86
CA VAL A 483 -42.72 -34.62 -7.78
C VAL A 483 -41.63 -34.85 -6.68
N SER A 484 -41.28 -36.11 -6.44
CA SER A 484 -40.22 -36.49 -5.51
C SER A 484 -38.83 -36.08 -6.03
N LEU A 485 -38.56 -36.22 -7.32
CA LEU A 485 -37.34 -35.77 -7.96
C LEU A 485 -37.23 -34.23 -8.01
N SER A 486 -38.35 -33.52 -8.19
CA SER A 486 -38.38 -32.05 -8.14
C SER A 486 -38.07 -31.51 -6.71
N LEU A 487 -38.57 -32.17 -5.67
CA LEU A 487 -38.30 -31.81 -4.29
C LEU A 487 -36.85 -32.15 -3.84
N HIS A 488 -36.26 -33.21 -4.39
CA HIS A 488 -34.86 -33.54 -4.15
C HIS A 488 -33.91 -32.55 -4.85
N TYR A 489 -34.22 -32.11 -6.06
CA TYR A 489 -33.43 -31.13 -6.78
C TYR A 489 -33.49 -29.72 -6.16
N THR A 490 -34.66 -29.30 -5.66
CA THR A 490 -34.77 -28.03 -4.94
C THR A 490 -34.08 -28.05 -3.61
N SER A 491 -34.07 -29.20 -2.89
CA SER A 491 -33.34 -29.35 -1.61
C SER A 491 -31.81 -29.33 -1.79
N ILE A 492 -31.30 -29.95 -2.88
CA ILE A 492 -29.86 -29.95 -3.20
C ILE A 492 -29.41 -28.56 -3.67
N CYS A 493 -30.21 -27.81 -4.39
CA CYS A 493 -29.91 -26.42 -4.75
C CYS A 493 -29.95 -25.48 -3.55
N PHE A 494 -30.82 -25.68 -2.57
CA PHE A 494 -30.92 -24.85 -1.37
C PHE A 494 -29.74 -25.10 -0.44
N ILE A 495 -29.27 -26.33 -0.30
CA ILE A 495 -28.11 -26.71 0.50
C ILE A 495 -26.81 -26.17 -0.14
N ARG A 496 -26.70 -26.16 -1.48
CA ARG A 496 -25.53 -25.58 -2.18
C ARG A 496 -25.48 -24.06 -2.15
N LEU A 497 -26.61 -23.37 -2.10
CA LEU A 497 -26.68 -21.91 -1.95
C LEU A 497 -26.37 -21.44 -0.53
N HIS A 498 -26.63 -22.26 0.51
CA HIS A 498 -26.25 -21.95 1.89
C HIS A 498 -24.76 -22.17 2.13
N SER A 499 -24.16 -23.17 1.48
CA SER A 499 -22.71 -23.45 1.59
C SER A 499 -21.80 -22.42 0.87
N CYS A 500 -22.33 -21.65 -0.09
CA CYS A 500 -21.61 -20.56 -0.75
C CYS A 500 -21.75 -19.20 -0.05
N ARG A 501 -22.45 -19.12 1.08
CA ARG A 501 -22.61 -17.87 1.86
C ARG A 501 -21.75 -17.82 3.11
N GLU A 502 -21.05 -18.92 3.43
CA GLU A 502 -20.12 -19.03 4.57
C GLU A 502 -18.67 -19.34 4.16
N ALA A 503 -18.30 -19.16 2.87
CA ALA A 503 -16.92 -19.26 2.39
C ALA A 503 -16.39 -17.92 1.86
#